data_a63041c98f42ad69b0a3519c63454955
#
_entry.id   a63041c98f42ad69b0a3519c63454955
#
_cell.length_a   1.000
_cell.length_b   1.000
_cell.length_c   1.000
_cell.angle_alpha   90.00
_cell.angle_beta   90.00
_cell.angle_gamma   90.00
#
_symmetry.space_group_name_H-M   'P 1'
#
loop_
_entity.id
_entity.type
_entity.pdbx_description
1 polymer ?
#
loop_
_entity_poly.entity_id
_entity_poly.type
_entity_poly.pdbx_seq_one_letter_code
_entity_poly.pdbx_strand_id
1 'polypeptide(L)'
;KELPYLKASFFVSEETGCHGSKKADESFFENVGYGIQFDAPENWMITEKCFGQVLFDRNTEFFEKIDKILTEGMVNEDMQYMVHPYTDVYALRNKFDFSCINFSIGYYDYHTKNEYVVIEDVFNGIEMGRKMISELGYKLHYKESVKYDPMQRYIR
;
A
#
# COMPACT_ATOMS: atom_id res chain seq x y z
N LYS A 1 16.07 -11.82 -16.01
CA LYS A 1 15.90 -11.55 -14.57
C LYS A 1 14.77 -12.44 -14.10
N GLU A 2 15.02 -13.31 -13.13
CA GLU A 2 13.94 -14.04 -12.47
C GLU A 2 13.06 -13.03 -11.75
N LEU A 3 11.75 -13.18 -11.93
CA LEU A 3 10.80 -12.38 -11.16
C LEU A 3 10.79 -12.88 -9.73
N PRO A 4 10.70 -11.97 -8.74
CA PRO A 4 10.53 -12.36 -7.36
C PRO A 4 9.27 -13.23 -7.18
N TYR A 5 9.22 -14.03 -6.14
CA TYR A 5 7.99 -14.71 -5.75
C TYR A 5 6.91 -13.67 -5.48
N LEU A 6 5.94 -13.60 -6.35
CA LEU A 6 4.80 -12.69 -6.26
C LEU A 6 3.58 -13.48 -5.77
N LYS A 7 2.97 -13.02 -4.71
CA LYS A 7 1.67 -13.47 -4.24
C LYS A 7 0.66 -12.37 -4.53
N ALA A 8 -0.38 -12.68 -5.28
CA ALA A 8 -1.50 -11.78 -5.51
C ALA A 8 -2.70 -12.23 -4.67
N SER A 9 -3.32 -11.30 -3.96
CA SER A 9 -4.53 -11.56 -3.17
C SER A 9 -5.61 -10.55 -3.53
N PHE A 10 -6.83 -11.03 -3.65
CA PHE A 10 -8.03 -10.23 -3.89
C PHE A 10 -8.99 -10.47 -2.73
N PHE A 11 -9.27 -9.44 -1.97
CA PHE A 11 -10.11 -9.55 -0.80
C PHE A 11 -11.54 -9.13 -1.10
N VAL A 12 -12.47 -9.64 -0.32
CA VAL A 12 -13.89 -9.30 -0.38
C VAL A 12 -14.28 -8.40 0.79
N SER A 13 -15.31 -7.60 0.57
CA SER A 13 -15.91 -6.76 1.63
C SER A 13 -14.93 -5.76 2.24
N GLU A 14 -14.07 -5.15 1.41
CA GLU A 14 -13.19 -4.07 1.83
C GLU A 14 -14.03 -2.89 2.32
N GLU A 15 -14.97 -2.39 1.52
CA GLU A 15 -15.86 -1.26 1.76
C GLU A 15 -16.73 -1.39 3.03
N THR A 16 -16.96 -2.60 3.50
CA THR A 16 -17.75 -2.88 4.71
C THR A 16 -16.90 -3.19 5.94
N GLY A 17 -15.59 -2.97 5.85
CA GLY A 17 -14.66 -3.09 6.97
C GLY A 17 -13.56 -4.11 6.80
N CYS A 18 -13.05 -4.32 5.59
CA CYS A 18 -11.89 -5.18 5.28
C CYS A 18 -12.07 -6.62 5.81
N HIS A 19 -13.27 -7.20 5.66
CA HIS A 19 -13.58 -8.51 6.24
C HIS A 19 -12.73 -9.64 5.64
N GLY A 20 -12.41 -9.56 4.35
CA GLY A 20 -11.57 -10.54 3.66
C GLY A 20 -10.14 -10.53 4.18
N SER A 21 -9.49 -9.36 4.17
CA SER A 21 -8.09 -9.22 4.60
C SER A 21 -7.90 -9.50 6.09
N LYS A 22 -8.85 -9.14 6.96
CA LYS A 22 -8.83 -9.52 8.38
C LYS A 22 -8.84 -11.03 8.61
N LYS A 23 -9.43 -11.79 7.70
CA LYS A 23 -9.48 -13.25 7.73
C LYS A 23 -8.42 -13.91 6.85
N ALA A 24 -7.47 -13.13 6.33
CA ALA A 24 -6.40 -13.63 5.48
C ALA A 24 -5.70 -14.84 6.11
N ASP A 25 -5.47 -15.87 5.30
CA ASP A 25 -4.80 -17.08 5.74
C ASP A 25 -3.33 -16.79 6.05
N GLU A 26 -2.90 -17.10 7.26
CA GLU A 26 -1.52 -16.87 7.71
C GLU A 26 -0.52 -17.64 6.88
N SER A 27 -0.84 -18.86 6.48
CA SER A 27 0.04 -19.69 5.67
C SER A 27 0.28 -19.10 4.27
N PHE A 28 -0.72 -18.40 3.72
CA PHE A 28 -0.55 -17.70 2.44
C PHE A 28 0.42 -16.52 2.56
N PHE A 29 0.43 -15.83 3.71
CA PHE A 29 1.30 -14.68 3.95
C PHE A 29 2.64 -15.04 4.59
N GLU A 30 2.88 -16.33 4.84
CA GLU A 30 4.19 -16.79 5.26
C GLU A 30 5.26 -16.41 4.22
N ASN A 31 6.38 -15.87 4.70
CA ASN A 31 7.48 -15.38 3.87
C ASN A 31 7.13 -14.22 2.93
N VAL A 32 6.07 -13.46 3.20
CA VAL A 32 5.84 -12.17 2.56
C VAL A 32 6.73 -11.12 3.20
N GLY A 33 7.51 -10.41 2.40
CA GLY A 33 8.43 -9.37 2.85
C GLY A 33 7.77 -8.01 2.96
N TYR A 34 6.84 -7.69 2.07
CA TYR A 34 6.11 -6.41 2.00
C TYR A 34 4.81 -6.56 1.21
N GLY A 35 3.91 -5.62 1.39
CA GLY A 35 2.64 -5.53 0.67
C GLY A 35 2.52 -4.24 -0.13
N ILE A 36 2.11 -4.35 -1.40
CA ILE A 36 1.75 -3.21 -2.25
C ILE A 36 0.29 -3.35 -2.63
N GLN A 37 -0.49 -2.31 -2.46
CA GLN A 37 -1.88 -2.21 -2.87
C GLN A 37 -2.07 -1.01 -3.78
N PHE A 38 -3.02 -1.10 -4.71
CA PHE A 38 -3.47 -0.02 -5.57
C PHE A 38 -4.98 0.13 -5.38
N ASP A 39 -5.37 0.98 -4.44
CA ASP A 39 -6.75 1.14 -4.01
C ASP A 39 -7.02 2.55 -3.43
N ALA A 40 -6.11 3.48 -3.64
CA ALA A 40 -6.38 4.87 -3.32
C ALA A 40 -6.97 5.59 -4.55
N PRO A 41 -7.92 6.54 -4.35
CA PRO A 41 -8.51 7.28 -5.43
C PRO A 41 -7.50 8.23 -6.10
N GLU A 42 -7.91 8.78 -7.24
CA GLU A 42 -7.13 9.74 -8.02
C GLU A 42 -5.79 9.17 -8.50
N ASN A 43 -4.76 9.98 -8.70
CA ASN A 43 -3.47 9.55 -9.24
C ASN A 43 -2.26 10.07 -8.45
N TRP A 44 -2.47 10.66 -7.28
CA TRP A 44 -1.43 11.36 -6.53
C TRP A 44 -1.26 10.90 -5.07
N MET A 45 -2.12 10.03 -4.56
CA MET A 45 -2.05 9.63 -3.15
C MET A 45 -1.12 8.45 -2.91
N ILE A 46 -0.35 8.56 -1.84
CA ILE A 46 0.40 7.46 -1.23
C ILE A 46 -0.09 7.33 0.20
N THR A 47 -0.70 6.21 0.54
CA THR A 47 -1.17 5.98 1.90
C THR A 47 -0.02 5.56 2.78
N GLU A 48 0.35 6.41 3.71
CA GLU A 48 1.38 6.17 4.73
C GLU A 48 0.79 5.63 6.03
N LYS A 49 -0.42 6.06 6.35
CA LYS A 49 -1.10 5.72 7.61
C LYS A 49 -2.57 5.43 7.39
N CYS A 50 -3.10 4.52 8.19
CA CYS A 50 -4.55 4.30 8.31
C CYS A 50 -4.92 4.35 9.79
N PHE A 51 -5.82 5.27 10.19
CA PHE A 51 -6.30 5.43 11.57
C PHE A 51 -5.20 5.48 12.65
N GLY A 52 -4.06 6.04 12.36
CA GLY A 52 -2.94 6.08 13.29
C GLY A 52 -2.01 4.87 13.22
N GLN A 53 -2.38 3.80 12.51
CA GLN A 53 -1.46 2.72 12.17
C GLN A 53 -0.55 3.17 11.04
N VAL A 54 0.75 3.17 11.28
CA VAL A 54 1.77 3.39 10.27
C VAL A 54 1.88 2.14 9.40
N LEU A 55 1.76 2.29 8.09
CA LEU A 55 1.90 1.20 7.14
C LEU A 55 3.36 0.89 6.86
N PHE A 56 4.23 1.90 6.89
CA PHE A 56 5.68 1.78 6.79
C PHE A 56 6.36 2.92 7.58
N ASP A 57 7.58 2.68 8.07
CA ASP A 57 8.38 3.68 8.76
C ASP A 57 9.34 4.36 7.77
N ARG A 58 9.37 5.69 7.78
CA ARG A 58 10.26 6.49 6.93
C ARG A 58 11.75 6.33 7.24
N ASN A 59 12.09 5.75 8.37
CA ASN A 59 13.47 5.47 8.76
C ASN A 59 13.93 4.05 8.36
N THR A 60 13.32 3.45 7.34
CA THR A 60 13.60 2.09 6.90
C THR A 60 14.15 2.05 5.49
N GLU A 61 14.89 0.98 5.17
CA GLU A 61 15.34 0.70 3.81
C GLU A 61 14.15 0.55 2.84
N PHE A 62 13.01 0.09 3.33
CA PHE A 62 11.78 0.01 2.52
C PHE A 62 11.40 1.39 2.01
N PHE A 63 11.33 2.37 2.92
CA PHE A 63 10.99 3.74 2.55
C PHE A 63 12.06 4.37 1.65
N GLU A 64 13.35 4.22 1.96
CA GLU A 64 14.44 4.77 1.15
C GLU A 64 14.36 4.32 -0.31
N LYS A 65 14.04 3.03 -0.54
CA LYS A 65 13.87 2.50 -1.90
C LYS A 65 12.63 3.04 -2.60
N ILE A 66 11.51 3.14 -1.89
CA ILE A 66 10.27 3.70 -2.43
C ILE A 66 10.47 5.17 -2.78
N ASP A 67 11.00 5.95 -1.85
CA ASP A 67 11.23 7.38 -2.03
C ASP A 67 12.15 7.66 -3.23
N LYS A 68 13.19 6.85 -3.39
CA LYS A 68 14.05 6.91 -4.57
C LYS A 68 13.29 6.66 -5.87
N ILE A 69 12.42 5.65 -5.91
CA ILE A 69 11.58 5.38 -7.09
C ILE A 69 10.68 6.59 -7.37
N LEU A 70 10.09 7.15 -6.32
CA LEU A 70 9.18 8.29 -6.42
C LEU A 70 9.87 9.57 -6.88
N THR A 71 11.10 9.79 -6.48
CA THR A 71 11.86 11.02 -6.83
C THR A 71 12.60 10.93 -8.18
N GLU A 72 13.08 9.75 -8.56
CA GLU A 72 13.94 9.56 -9.74
C GLU A 72 13.20 9.15 -11.01
N GLY A 73 11.93 8.91 -10.99
CA GLY A 73 11.29 8.35 -12.18
C GLY A 73 9.78 8.29 -12.20
N MET A 74 9.15 9.18 -11.49
CA MET A 74 7.70 9.17 -11.40
C MET A 74 7.03 9.80 -12.59
N VAL A 75 5.94 9.18 -12.94
CA VAL A 75 5.02 9.63 -13.97
C VAL A 75 4.18 10.81 -13.47
N ASN A 76 4.05 10.99 -12.16
CA ASN A 76 3.35 12.09 -11.54
C ASN A 76 4.20 12.74 -10.45
N GLU A 77 4.61 13.99 -10.68
CA GLU A 77 5.44 14.78 -9.74
C GLU A 77 4.66 15.28 -8.51
N ASP A 78 3.33 15.14 -8.51
CA ASP A 78 2.45 15.65 -7.46
C ASP A 78 2.12 14.63 -6.36
N MET A 79 2.74 13.45 -6.35
CA MET A 79 2.41 12.42 -5.36
C MET A 79 2.69 12.85 -3.93
N GLN A 80 1.71 12.64 -3.06
CA GLN A 80 1.75 13.08 -1.67
C GLN A 80 1.42 11.93 -0.70
N TYR A 81 2.13 11.92 0.43
CA TYR A 81 1.87 11.00 1.52
C TYR A 81 0.64 11.44 2.32
N MET A 82 -0.33 10.54 2.43
CA MET A 82 -1.64 10.82 3.00
C MET A 82 -2.00 9.83 4.11
N VAL A 83 -2.94 10.25 4.92
CA VAL A 83 -3.64 9.37 5.85
C VAL A 83 -4.96 8.94 5.22
N HIS A 84 -5.13 7.64 5.03
CA HIS A 84 -6.35 7.06 4.48
C HIS A 84 -7.16 6.37 5.58
N PRO A 85 -8.50 6.40 5.55
CA PRO A 85 -9.31 5.82 6.62
C PRO A 85 -9.19 4.30 6.73
N TYR A 86 -9.51 3.56 5.69
CA TYR A 86 -9.47 2.10 5.64
C TYR A 86 -8.91 1.60 4.32
N THR A 87 -8.22 0.46 4.37
CA THR A 87 -7.80 -0.30 3.19
C THR A 87 -7.33 -1.69 3.62
N ASP A 88 -7.31 -2.66 2.72
CA ASP A 88 -6.90 -4.04 3.04
C ASP A 88 -5.47 -4.14 3.60
N VAL A 89 -4.54 -3.32 3.12
CA VAL A 89 -3.17 -3.31 3.68
C VAL A 89 -3.12 -2.84 5.13
N TYR A 90 -4.09 -2.06 5.61
CA TYR A 90 -4.23 -1.76 7.03
C TYR A 90 -4.51 -3.02 7.85
N ALA A 91 -5.44 -3.85 7.38
CA ALA A 91 -5.75 -5.11 8.04
C ALA A 91 -4.57 -6.09 8.00
N LEU A 92 -3.87 -6.17 6.88
CA LEU A 92 -2.66 -6.98 6.73
C LEU A 92 -1.54 -6.49 7.66
N ARG A 93 -1.29 -5.17 7.69
CA ARG A 93 -0.25 -4.58 8.57
C ARG A 93 -0.52 -4.78 10.05
N ASN A 94 -1.79 -4.81 10.46
CA ASN A 94 -2.17 -5.12 11.84
C ASN A 94 -1.98 -6.60 12.19
N LYS A 95 -2.13 -7.48 11.22
CA LYS A 95 -2.03 -8.93 11.41
C LYS A 95 -0.60 -9.44 11.23
N PHE A 96 0.13 -8.88 10.28
CA PHE A 96 1.47 -9.29 9.91
C PHE A 96 2.49 -8.18 10.15
N ASP A 97 3.75 -8.56 10.32
CA ASP A 97 4.84 -7.66 10.68
C ASP A 97 5.70 -7.27 9.46
N PHE A 98 5.05 -6.93 8.34
CA PHE A 98 5.74 -6.44 7.14
C PHE A 98 5.23 -5.06 6.72
N SER A 99 6.09 -4.29 6.10
CA SER A 99 5.75 -2.97 5.57
C SER A 99 4.67 -3.08 4.50
N CYS A 100 3.72 -2.16 4.52
CA CYS A 100 2.67 -2.06 3.51
C CYS A 100 2.63 -0.66 2.93
N ILE A 101 2.15 -0.54 1.70
CA ILE A 101 1.89 0.75 1.05
C ILE A 101 0.68 0.64 0.14
N ASN A 102 -0.12 1.70 0.04
CA ASN A 102 -1.24 1.78 -0.88
C ASN A 102 -1.11 3.03 -1.75
N PHE A 103 -1.36 2.89 -3.05
CA PHE A 103 -1.24 3.93 -4.06
C PHE A 103 -2.54 4.20 -4.77
N SER A 104 -2.69 5.40 -5.28
CA SER A 104 -3.72 5.75 -6.25
C SER A 104 -3.61 4.91 -7.51
N ILE A 105 -4.75 4.62 -8.13
CA ILE A 105 -4.85 3.83 -9.36
C ILE A 105 -5.69 4.50 -10.45
N GLY A 106 -6.06 5.76 -10.28
CA GLY A 106 -6.73 6.54 -11.32
C GLY A 106 -8.24 6.36 -11.38
N TYR A 107 -8.92 6.16 -10.27
CA TYR A 107 -10.37 6.25 -10.22
C TYR A 107 -10.80 7.53 -9.51
N TYR A 108 -11.89 8.11 -10.01
CA TYR A 108 -12.38 9.44 -9.64
C TYR A 108 -13.88 9.42 -9.36
N ASP A 109 -14.38 10.46 -8.70
CA ASP A 109 -15.78 10.57 -8.26
C ASP A 109 -16.22 9.31 -7.47
N TYR A 110 -15.30 8.76 -6.71
CA TYR A 110 -15.43 7.49 -6.00
C TYR A 110 -16.63 7.48 -5.05
N HIS A 111 -17.20 6.29 -4.87
CA HIS A 111 -18.41 6.06 -4.07
C HIS A 111 -19.65 6.80 -4.61
N THR A 112 -19.66 7.21 -5.86
CA THR A 112 -20.80 7.82 -6.54
C THR A 112 -21.20 7.02 -7.77
N LYS A 113 -22.41 7.31 -8.29
CA LYS A 113 -22.86 6.75 -9.58
C LYS A 113 -22.10 7.29 -10.81
N ASN A 114 -21.28 8.28 -10.61
CA ASN A 114 -20.48 8.91 -11.66
C ASN A 114 -19.01 8.48 -11.61
N GLU A 115 -18.70 7.49 -10.79
CA GLU A 115 -17.35 6.95 -10.70
C GLU A 115 -16.82 6.53 -12.06
N TYR A 116 -15.59 6.90 -12.35
CA TYR A 116 -14.91 6.57 -13.60
C TYR A 116 -13.42 6.30 -13.38
N VAL A 117 -12.81 5.69 -14.35
CA VAL A 117 -11.37 5.35 -14.35
C VAL A 117 -10.68 6.06 -15.50
N VAL A 118 -9.52 6.67 -15.23
CA VAL A 118 -8.61 7.20 -16.23
C VAL A 118 -7.59 6.11 -16.59
N ILE A 119 -7.70 5.60 -17.82
CA ILE A 119 -6.88 4.45 -18.26
C ILE A 119 -5.39 4.76 -18.22
N GLU A 120 -4.98 5.98 -18.53
CA GLU A 120 -3.58 6.41 -18.47
C GLU A 120 -3.03 6.32 -17.03
N ASP A 121 -3.80 6.74 -16.05
CA ASP A 121 -3.41 6.65 -14.63
C ASP A 121 -3.28 5.19 -14.16
N VAL A 122 -4.15 4.30 -14.65
CA VAL A 122 -4.02 2.85 -14.38
C VAL A 122 -2.71 2.30 -14.94
N PHE A 123 -2.35 2.65 -16.18
CA PHE A 123 -1.06 2.23 -16.74
C PHE A 123 0.13 2.78 -15.97
N ASN A 124 0.05 4.02 -15.52
CA ASN A 124 1.07 4.64 -14.69
C ASN A 124 1.23 3.90 -13.36
N GLY A 125 0.12 3.51 -12.71
CA GLY A 125 0.12 2.67 -11.52
C GLY A 125 0.75 1.30 -11.75
N ILE A 126 0.47 0.65 -12.88
CA ILE A 126 1.09 -0.64 -13.25
C ILE A 126 2.61 -0.50 -13.40
N GLU A 127 3.08 0.52 -14.10
CA GLU A 127 4.53 0.74 -14.29
C GLU A 127 5.22 1.09 -12.96
N MET A 128 4.57 1.85 -12.09
CA MET A 128 5.06 2.10 -10.74
C MET A 128 5.19 0.81 -9.94
N GLY A 129 4.17 -0.03 -9.95
CA GLY A 129 4.20 -1.34 -9.28
C GLY A 129 5.34 -2.23 -9.79
N ARG A 130 5.56 -2.26 -11.10
CA ARG A 130 6.68 -3.00 -11.71
C ARG A 130 8.04 -2.49 -11.24
N LYS A 131 8.24 -1.18 -11.19
CA LYS A 131 9.47 -0.57 -10.66
C LYS A 131 9.68 -0.94 -9.21
N MET A 132 8.64 -0.80 -8.38
CA MET A 132 8.72 -1.16 -6.96
C MET A 132 9.10 -2.61 -6.74
N ILE A 133 8.44 -3.55 -7.40
CA ILE A 133 8.78 -4.97 -7.31
C ILE A 133 10.24 -5.22 -7.73
N SER A 134 10.70 -4.54 -8.79
CA SER A 134 12.08 -4.68 -9.26
C SER A 134 13.12 -4.17 -8.27
N GLU A 135 12.86 -3.03 -7.60
CA GLU A 135 13.80 -2.38 -6.68
C GLU A 135 13.74 -2.95 -5.26
N LEU A 136 12.54 -3.27 -4.78
CA LEU A 136 12.38 -3.91 -3.47
C LEU A 136 12.89 -5.35 -3.47
N GLY A 137 12.70 -6.06 -4.57
CA GLY A 137 13.25 -7.40 -4.79
C GLY A 137 12.69 -8.45 -3.82
N TYR A 138 13.54 -9.41 -3.45
CA TYR A 138 13.19 -10.59 -2.63
C TYR A 138 13.36 -10.39 -1.14
N LYS A 139 13.59 -9.19 -0.66
CA LYS A 139 13.89 -9.04 0.75
C LYS A 139 12.72 -9.52 1.61
N LEU A 140 12.91 -10.65 2.23
CA LEU A 140 11.99 -11.19 3.21
C LEU A 140 12.03 -10.26 4.43
N HIS A 141 10.86 -9.77 4.82
CA HIS A 141 10.66 -8.97 6.01
C HIS A 141 11.34 -7.58 6.00
N TYR A 142 10.76 -6.66 5.27
CA TYR A 142 10.83 -5.26 5.66
C TYR A 142 9.99 -5.08 6.93
N LYS A 143 10.57 -5.48 8.07
CA LYS A 143 9.91 -5.38 9.37
C LYS A 143 9.81 -3.93 9.79
N GLU A 144 8.65 -3.59 10.31
CA GLU A 144 8.43 -2.30 10.92
C GLU A 144 8.63 -2.38 12.43
N SER A 145 9.46 -1.46 12.95
CA SER A 145 9.68 -1.35 14.40
C SER A 145 8.54 -0.65 15.13
N VAL A 146 7.69 0.08 14.41
CA VAL A 146 6.63 0.89 14.98
C VAL A 146 5.38 0.03 15.17
N LYS A 147 5.11 -0.36 16.40
CA LYS A 147 3.84 -0.97 16.77
C LYS A 147 2.76 0.11 16.91
N TYR A 148 1.54 -0.26 16.54
CA TYR A 148 0.35 0.55 16.77
C TYR A 148 0.28 1.01 18.23
N ASP A 149 0.21 2.32 18.44
CA ASP A 149 -0.08 2.92 19.74
C ASP A 149 -1.55 3.34 19.82
N PRO A 150 -2.39 2.63 20.57
CA PRO A 150 -3.80 2.95 20.70
C PRO A 150 -4.08 4.37 21.25
N MET A 151 -3.10 4.96 21.94
CA MET A 151 -3.24 6.30 22.53
C MET A 151 -3.09 7.43 21.52
N GLN A 152 -2.49 7.20 20.35
CA GLN A 152 -2.39 8.22 19.29
C GLN A 152 -3.75 8.65 18.72
N ARG A 153 -4.82 7.91 19.00
CA ARG A 153 -6.20 8.32 18.63
C ARG A 153 -6.68 9.60 19.34
N TYR A 154 -6.06 9.98 20.45
CA TYR A 154 -6.54 11.06 21.32
C TYR A 154 -5.69 12.33 21.26
N ILE A 155 -4.61 12.32 20.48
CA ILE A 155 -3.77 13.51 20.27
C ILE A 155 -4.20 14.14 18.93
N ARG A 156 -5.13 15.07 19.02
CA ARG A 156 -5.48 16.02 17.96
C ARG A 156 -4.97 17.39 18.34
#